data_e6a7d64036dc7a672cc6cf7d61b7d1b0
#
_entry.id   e6a7d64036dc7a672cc6cf7d61b7d1b0
#
_cell.length_a   1.000
_cell.length_b   1.000
_cell.length_c   1.000
_cell.angle_alpha   90.00
_cell.angle_beta   90.00
_cell.angle_gamma   90.00
#
_symmetry.space_group_name_H-M   'P 1'
#
loop_
_entity.id
_entity.type
_entity.pdbx_description
1 polymer ?
#
loop_
_entity_poly.entity_id
_entity_poly.type
_entity_poly.pdbx_seq_one_letter_code
_entity_poly.pdbx_strand_id
1 'polypeptide(L)'
;MRKVLFFAFALVASVLAFTSCKGNKIDSPIVGTWKYATDPAPDSGWWTEYTFTFGGDGMFSLLDVAHPGTEEVYDGFIWTGPYEINGDIITLHKNKMGEYSSGQTKYYDEFEPNDERMKFSLTGNKLTLTREYGTEDAWEEVYTKQ
;
A
#
# COMPACT_ATOMS: atom_id res chain seq x y z
N MET A 1 10.48 73.57 -5.86
CA MET A 1 11.14 72.30 -5.53
C MET A 1 10.05 71.29 -5.25
N ARG A 2 9.80 70.35 -6.18
CA ARG A 2 8.73 69.34 -6.09
C ARG A 2 9.33 68.05 -5.62
N LYS A 3 8.94 67.62 -4.45
CA LYS A 3 9.28 66.27 -3.93
C LYS A 3 8.27 65.26 -4.50
N VAL A 4 8.71 64.42 -5.43
CA VAL A 4 7.92 63.32 -5.95
C VAL A 4 8.05 62.14 -4.99
N LEU A 5 6.96 61.80 -4.32
CA LEU A 5 6.85 60.62 -3.47
C LEU A 5 6.54 59.41 -4.37
N PHE A 6 7.51 58.53 -4.53
CA PHE A 6 7.27 57.26 -5.18
C PHE A 6 6.63 56.30 -4.17
N PHE A 7 5.34 56.07 -4.30
CA PHE A 7 4.68 54.94 -3.65
C PHE A 7 5.00 53.68 -4.45
N ALA A 8 5.90 52.89 -3.92
CA ALA A 8 6.11 51.54 -4.39
C ALA A 8 4.93 50.64 -3.92
N PHE A 9 4.01 50.38 -4.84
CA PHE A 9 2.96 49.37 -4.64
C PHE A 9 3.62 47.99 -4.75
N ALA A 10 3.92 47.39 -3.60
CA ALA A 10 4.26 46.01 -3.53
C ALA A 10 3.00 45.19 -3.80
N LEU A 11 2.83 44.78 -5.05
CA LEU A 11 1.80 43.81 -5.46
C LEU A 11 2.19 42.44 -4.93
N VAL A 12 1.71 42.11 -3.74
CA VAL A 12 1.79 40.73 -3.24
C VAL A 12 0.81 39.90 -4.07
N ALA A 13 1.33 39.34 -5.15
CA ALA A 13 0.64 38.31 -5.89
C ALA A 13 0.59 37.05 -4.98
N SER A 14 -0.48 36.94 -4.21
CA SER A 14 -0.88 35.66 -3.57
C SER A 14 -1.22 34.71 -4.70
N VAL A 15 -0.21 33.92 -5.09
CA VAL A 15 -0.41 32.72 -5.90
C VAL A 15 -1.18 31.76 -5.03
N LEU A 16 -2.51 31.81 -5.14
CA LEU A 16 -3.38 30.72 -4.72
C LEU A 16 -3.01 29.55 -5.65
N ALA A 17 -2.08 28.74 -5.19
CA ALA A 17 -1.87 27.41 -5.76
C ALA A 17 -3.18 26.66 -5.57
N PHE A 18 -4.05 26.71 -6.58
CA PHE A 18 -5.07 25.70 -6.74
C PHE A 18 -4.31 24.40 -6.95
N THR A 19 -4.06 23.68 -5.88
CA THR A 19 -3.73 22.28 -5.96
C THR A 19 -4.95 21.57 -6.52
N SER A 20 -5.02 21.58 -7.84
CA SER A 20 -5.77 20.59 -8.59
C SER A 20 -5.44 19.25 -7.97
N CYS A 21 -6.43 18.50 -7.52
CA CYS A 21 -6.33 17.10 -7.15
C CYS A 21 -5.96 16.24 -8.36
N LYS A 22 -4.77 16.43 -8.88
CA LYS A 22 -4.03 15.37 -9.56
C LYS A 22 -3.52 14.52 -8.42
N GLY A 23 -4.06 13.30 -8.32
CA GLY A 23 -3.65 12.34 -7.31
C GLY A 23 -2.13 12.38 -7.14
N ASN A 24 -1.66 12.59 -5.94
CA ASN A 24 -0.23 12.69 -5.64
C ASN A 24 0.42 11.41 -6.15
N LYS A 25 1.17 11.53 -7.25
CA LYS A 25 1.93 10.42 -7.77
C LYS A 25 3.02 10.11 -6.77
N ILE A 26 2.96 8.92 -6.17
CA ILE A 26 3.97 8.45 -5.24
C ILE A 26 5.16 7.96 -6.08
N ASP A 27 6.27 8.68 -6.01
CA ASP A 27 7.54 8.28 -6.57
C ASP A 27 8.39 7.64 -5.46
N SER A 28 8.14 6.37 -5.21
CA SER A 28 8.81 5.59 -4.17
C SER A 28 9.23 4.25 -4.73
N PRO A 29 10.41 3.73 -4.34
CA PRO A 29 10.88 2.41 -4.76
C PRO A 29 9.96 1.26 -4.32
N ILE A 30 9.03 1.50 -3.39
CA ILE A 30 8.02 0.51 -3.00
C ILE A 30 6.99 0.27 -4.10
N VAL A 31 6.77 1.24 -5.01
CA VAL A 31 5.80 1.11 -6.10
C VAL A 31 6.14 -0.11 -6.96
N GLY A 32 5.15 -0.96 -7.16
CA GLY A 32 5.29 -2.23 -7.89
C GLY A 32 4.54 -3.37 -7.23
N THR A 33 4.77 -4.57 -7.74
CA THR A 33 4.16 -5.80 -7.23
C THR A 33 5.20 -6.63 -6.48
N TRP A 34 4.81 -7.13 -5.33
CA TRP A 34 5.65 -7.83 -4.37
C TRP A 34 4.96 -9.11 -3.92
N LYS A 35 5.69 -10.24 -3.92
CA LYS A 35 5.17 -11.55 -3.54
C LYS A 35 5.92 -12.17 -2.38
N TYR A 36 5.16 -12.79 -1.49
CA TYR A 36 5.63 -13.65 -0.41
C TYR A 36 4.78 -14.90 -0.36
N ALA A 37 5.40 -16.04 -0.12
CA ALA A 37 4.70 -17.30 0.09
C ALA A 37 5.15 -17.92 1.42
N THR A 38 4.20 -18.45 2.18
CA THR A 38 4.51 -19.21 3.38
C THR A 38 5.12 -20.56 2.99
N ASP A 39 5.88 -21.15 3.91
CA ASP A 39 6.27 -22.56 3.76
C ASP A 39 5.02 -23.46 3.83
N PRO A 40 5.00 -24.57 3.08
CA PRO A 40 3.91 -25.53 3.16
C PRO A 40 3.78 -26.09 4.59
N ALA A 41 2.54 -26.14 5.10
CA ALA A 41 2.27 -26.71 6.40
C ALA A 41 2.62 -28.22 6.41
N PRO A 42 3.39 -28.73 7.40
CA PRO A 42 3.91 -30.09 7.39
C PRO A 42 2.84 -31.18 7.29
N ASP A 43 1.68 -30.94 7.91
CA ASP A 43 0.62 -31.93 8.00
C ASP A 43 -0.35 -31.93 6.83
N SER A 44 -0.53 -30.78 6.15
CA SER A 44 -1.55 -30.61 5.11
C SER A 44 -0.97 -30.26 3.74
N GLY A 45 0.28 -29.78 3.68
CA GLY A 45 0.88 -29.25 2.46
C GLY A 45 0.31 -27.89 2.02
N TRP A 46 -0.60 -27.31 2.79
CA TRP A 46 -1.19 -26.00 2.49
C TRP A 46 -0.17 -24.88 2.67
N TRP A 47 -0.19 -23.92 1.75
CA TRP A 47 0.59 -22.70 1.83
C TRP A 47 -0.24 -21.51 1.31
N THR A 48 0.17 -20.30 1.64
CA THR A 48 -0.51 -19.08 1.22
C THR A 48 0.45 -18.18 0.46
N GLU A 49 0.01 -17.67 -0.69
CA GLU A 49 0.70 -16.63 -1.42
C GLU A 49 0.06 -15.27 -1.13
N TYR A 50 0.88 -14.34 -0.73
CA TYR A 50 0.51 -12.93 -0.55
C TYR A 50 1.08 -12.10 -1.69
N THR A 51 0.25 -11.33 -2.34
CA THR A 51 0.66 -10.40 -3.39
C THR A 51 0.26 -8.98 -3.00
N PHE A 52 1.24 -8.14 -2.66
CA PHE A 52 1.06 -6.71 -2.53
C PHE A 52 1.30 -6.02 -3.86
N THR A 53 0.42 -5.09 -4.23
CA THR A 53 0.65 -4.13 -5.31
C THR A 53 0.50 -2.72 -4.75
N PHE A 54 1.56 -1.92 -4.85
CA PHE A 54 1.57 -0.51 -4.49
C PHE A 54 1.57 0.32 -5.78
N GLY A 55 0.48 1.03 -6.02
CA GLY A 55 0.34 1.91 -7.19
C GLY A 55 1.01 3.25 -6.98
N GLY A 56 1.57 3.82 -8.04
CA GLY A 56 2.07 5.20 -8.02
C GLY A 56 0.97 6.25 -7.85
N ASP A 57 -0.29 5.86 -7.90
CA ASP A 57 -1.47 6.67 -7.63
C ASP A 57 -1.85 6.74 -6.13
N GLY A 58 -1.07 6.07 -5.27
CA GLY A 58 -1.33 6.02 -3.83
C GLY A 58 -2.35 4.97 -3.41
N MET A 59 -2.70 4.06 -4.32
CA MET A 59 -3.59 2.93 -4.00
C MET A 59 -2.80 1.64 -3.83
N PHE A 60 -3.25 0.78 -2.92
CA PHE A 60 -2.71 -0.56 -2.78
C PHE A 60 -3.76 -1.62 -3.03
N SER A 61 -3.31 -2.82 -3.36
CA SER A 61 -4.05 -4.06 -3.19
C SER A 61 -3.20 -5.11 -2.49
N LEU A 62 -3.82 -5.87 -1.61
CA LEU A 62 -3.27 -7.07 -0.99
C LEU A 62 -4.17 -8.23 -1.36
N LEU A 63 -3.64 -9.18 -2.08
CA LEU A 63 -4.29 -10.44 -2.40
C LEU A 63 -3.61 -11.56 -1.60
N ASP A 64 -4.36 -12.34 -0.86
CA ASP A 64 -3.92 -13.62 -0.34
C ASP A 64 -4.63 -14.76 -1.08
N VAL A 65 -3.91 -15.80 -1.40
CA VAL A 65 -4.46 -16.99 -2.05
C VAL A 65 -3.94 -18.22 -1.33
N ALA A 66 -4.85 -19.05 -0.85
CA ALA A 66 -4.50 -20.32 -0.25
C ALA A 66 -4.30 -21.40 -1.33
N HIS A 67 -3.26 -22.19 -1.18
CA HIS A 67 -2.90 -23.30 -2.06
C HIS A 67 -2.88 -24.60 -1.26
N PRO A 68 -3.78 -25.54 -1.53
CA PRO A 68 -3.88 -26.78 -0.75
C PRO A 68 -2.97 -27.86 -1.30
N GLY A 69 -1.71 -27.70 -1.43
CA GLY A 69 -0.75 -28.75 -1.79
C GLY A 69 -1.01 -29.51 -3.11
N THR A 70 -2.05 -29.13 -3.85
CA THR A 70 -2.39 -29.63 -5.18
C THR A 70 -2.21 -28.49 -6.19
N GLU A 71 -2.17 -28.78 -7.49
CA GLU A 71 -1.99 -27.75 -8.53
C GLU A 71 -3.21 -26.80 -8.68
N GLU A 72 -4.29 -27.03 -7.93
CA GLU A 72 -5.50 -26.21 -8.00
C GLU A 72 -5.31 -24.92 -7.22
N VAL A 73 -5.63 -23.78 -7.86
CA VAL A 73 -5.66 -22.47 -7.23
C VAL A 73 -6.98 -22.33 -6.49
N TYR A 74 -6.88 -22.01 -5.21
CA TYR A 74 -8.06 -21.85 -4.36
C TYR A 74 -8.43 -20.39 -4.13
N ASP A 75 -9.52 -20.26 -3.40
CA ASP A 75 -10.11 -19.00 -3.05
C ASP A 75 -9.19 -18.21 -2.12
N GLY A 76 -9.26 -16.92 -2.21
CA GLY A 76 -8.49 -16.00 -1.42
C GLY A 76 -9.29 -14.76 -1.08
N PHE A 77 -8.62 -13.81 -0.46
CA PHE A 77 -9.20 -12.52 -0.14
C PHE A 77 -8.37 -11.40 -0.75
N ILE A 78 -9.05 -10.31 -1.09
CA ILE A 78 -8.41 -9.10 -1.57
C ILE A 78 -8.84 -7.91 -0.72
N TRP A 79 -7.87 -7.11 -0.31
CA TRP A 79 -8.08 -5.81 0.33
C TRP A 79 -7.52 -4.72 -0.56
N THR A 80 -8.23 -3.60 -0.63
CA THR A 80 -7.79 -2.44 -1.40
C THR A 80 -8.09 -1.14 -0.66
N GLY A 81 -7.33 -0.10 -0.99
CA GLY A 81 -7.51 1.22 -0.44
C GLY A 81 -6.31 2.14 -0.71
N PRO A 82 -6.33 3.36 -0.22
CA PRO A 82 -5.16 4.23 -0.28
C PRO A 82 -4.08 3.78 0.72
N TYR A 83 -2.84 4.19 0.44
CA TYR A 83 -1.75 4.00 1.37
C TYR A 83 -0.92 5.27 1.52
N GLU A 84 -0.28 5.41 2.67
CA GLU A 84 0.61 6.51 3.00
C GLU A 84 1.96 5.99 3.48
N ILE A 85 3.01 6.76 3.17
CA ILE A 85 4.37 6.47 3.64
C ILE A 85 4.85 7.64 4.48
N ASN A 86 5.29 7.34 5.69
CA ASN A 86 5.90 8.30 6.61
C ASN A 86 7.17 7.72 7.21
N GLY A 87 8.32 8.12 6.64
CA GLY A 87 9.60 7.53 7.00
C GLY A 87 9.68 6.05 6.62
N ASP A 88 9.85 5.19 7.60
CA ASP A 88 9.88 3.73 7.46
C ASP A 88 8.54 3.04 7.81
N ILE A 89 7.47 3.82 7.92
CA ILE A 89 6.13 3.33 8.22
C ILE A 89 5.25 3.45 7.00
N ILE A 90 4.54 2.37 6.67
CA ILE A 90 3.42 2.35 5.74
C ILE A 90 2.13 2.26 6.55
N THR A 91 1.14 3.08 6.19
CA THR A 91 -0.24 2.96 6.66
C THR A 91 -1.11 2.55 5.48
N LEU A 92 -1.80 1.43 5.61
CA LEU A 92 -2.78 0.93 4.65
C LEU A 92 -4.18 1.27 5.15
N HIS A 93 -4.93 2.03 4.40
CA HIS A 93 -6.34 2.34 4.69
C HIS A 93 -7.22 1.33 3.94
N LYS A 94 -7.54 0.21 4.57
CA LYS A 94 -8.34 -0.85 3.97
C LYS A 94 -9.80 -0.39 3.86
N ASN A 95 -10.22 -0.01 2.66
CA ASN A 95 -11.55 0.55 2.41
C ASN A 95 -12.51 -0.46 1.78
N LYS A 96 -11.97 -1.51 1.17
CA LYS A 96 -12.74 -2.57 0.53
C LYS A 96 -12.09 -3.91 0.79
N MET A 97 -12.92 -4.92 0.94
CA MET A 97 -12.54 -6.32 0.98
C MET A 97 -13.41 -7.11 0.02
N GLY A 98 -12.88 -8.16 -0.56
CA GLY A 98 -13.61 -9.06 -1.45
C GLY A 98 -13.06 -10.46 -1.42
N GLU A 99 -13.83 -11.38 -1.97
CA GLU A 99 -13.40 -12.74 -2.28
C GLU A 99 -12.74 -12.78 -3.66
N TYR A 100 -11.69 -13.56 -3.76
CA TYR A 100 -11.03 -13.87 -5.01
C TYR A 100 -11.17 -15.36 -5.29
N SER A 101 -11.75 -15.71 -6.42
CA SER A 101 -11.95 -17.09 -6.84
C SER A 101 -11.84 -17.21 -8.36
N SER A 102 -11.07 -18.20 -8.82
CA SER A 102 -10.92 -18.50 -10.25
C SER A 102 -10.57 -17.28 -11.12
N GLY A 103 -9.73 -16.38 -10.63
CA GLY A 103 -9.32 -15.16 -11.35
C GLY A 103 -10.31 -14.01 -11.30
N GLN A 104 -11.39 -14.14 -10.55
CA GLN A 104 -12.41 -13.12 -10.40
C GLN A 104 -12.45 -12.58 -8.97
N THR A 105 -12.74 -11.28 -8.83
CA THR A 105 -12.93 -10.63 -7.54
C THR A 105 -14.38 -10.22 -7.37
N LYS A 106 -14.97 -10.54 -6.23
CA LYS A 106 -16.27 -10.07 -5.79
C LYS A 106 -16.11 -9.30 -4.49
N TYR A 107 -16.25 -7.97 -4.55
CA TYR A 107 -16.19 -7.15 -3.36
C TYR A 107 -17.48 -7.29 -2.51
N TYR A 108 -17.30 -7.19 -1.20
CA TYR A 108 -18.43 -7.13 -0.27
C TYR A 108 -19.08 -5.75 -0.32
N ASP A 109 -20.41 -5.73 -0.24
CA ASP A 109 -21.19 -4.48 -0.18
C ASP A 109 -20.99 -3.76 1.16
N GLU A 110 -20.76 -4.54 2.23
CA GLU A 110 -20.51 -4.03 3.58
C GLU A 110 -19.13 -4.50 4.04
N PHE A 111 -18.24 -3.55 4.26
CA PHE A 111 -16.94 -3.76 4.86
C PHE A 111 -16.64 -2.59 5.80
N GLU A 112 -16.26 -2.89 7.04
CA GLU A 112 -15.84 -1.86 7.99
C GLU A 112 -14.39 -1.45 7.70
N PRO A 113 -14.15 -0.21 7.23
CA PRO A 113 -12.81 0.25 6.92
C PRO A 113 -11.91 0.23 8.16
N ASN A 114 -10.67 -0.16 7.97
CA ASN A 114 -9.68 -0.15 9.04
C ASN A 114 -8.30 0.20 8.51
N ASP A 115 -7.45 0.68 9.42
CA ASP A 115 -6.07 1.03 9.13
C ASP A 115 -5.14 -0.04 9.66
N GLU A 116 -4.15 -0.41 8.84
CA GLU A 116 -3.04 -1.25 9.24
C GLU A 116 -1.73 -0.49 9.07
N ARG A 117 -0.92 -0.46 10.12
CA ARG A 117 0.38 0.20 10.10
C ARG A 117 1.48 -0.85 10.19
N MET A 118 2.44 -0.75 9.30
CA MET A 118 3.60 -1.65 9.25
C MET A 118 4.88 -0.86 9.12
N LYS A 119 5.95 -1.35 9.72
CA LYS A 119 7.28 -0.88 9.41
C LYS A 119 7.79 -1.57 8.15
N PHE A 120 8.56 -0.85 7.31
CA PHE A 120 9.11 -1.44 6.11
C PHE A 120 10.58 -1.11 5.91
N SER A 121 11.26 -1.98 5.19
CA SER A 121 12.58 -1.71 4.65
C SER A 121 12.73 -2.30 3.24
N LEU A 122 13.57 -1.69 2.42
CA LEU A 122 13.85 -2.12 1.06
C LEU A 122 15.34 -2.42 0.91
N THR A 123 15.66 -3.58 0.38
CA THR A 123 17.04 -3.98 0.05
C THR A 123 17.04 -4.69 -1.29
N GLY A 124 17.50 -3.97 -2.34
CA GLY A 124 17.45 -4.48 -3.71
C GLY A 124 16.01 -4.75 -4.15
N ASN A 125 15.71 -6.00 -4.51
CA ASN A 125 14.38 -6.45 -4.91
C ASN A 125 13.57 -7.09 -3.77
N LYS A 126 13.97 -6.86 -2.50
CA LYS A 126 13.28 -7.37 -1.32
C LYS A 126 12.64 -6.24 -0.54
N LEU A 127 11.37 -6.43 -0.20
CA LEU A 127 10.59 -5.61 0.71
C LEU A 127 10.36 -6.42 1.98
N THR A 128 10.89 -5.96 3.10
CA THR A 128 10.57 -6.53 4.42
C THR A 128 9.47 -5.69 5.05
N LEU A 129 8.39 -6.33 5.45
CA LEU A 129 7.30 -5.73 6.23
C LEU A 129 7.33 -6.31 7.63
N THR A 130 7.38 -5.43 8.64
CA THR A 130 7.27 -5.82 10.05
C THR A 130 5.87 -5.45 10.52
N ARG A 131 5.06 -6.45 10.78
CA ARG A 131 3.72 -6.29 11.34
C ARG A 131 3.81 -6.19 12.86
N GLU A 132 2.82 -5.55 13.48
CA GLU A 132 2.74 -5.35 14.93
C GLU A 132 4.07 -4.83 15.55
N TYR A 133 4.80 -3.99 14.79
CA TYR A 133 6.08 -3.46 15.22
C TYR A 133 5.95 -2.71 16.57
N GLY A 134 6.94 -2.95 17.44
CA GLY A 134 6.96 -2.39 18.78
C GLY A 134 6.19 -3.21 19.83
N THR A 135 5.72 -4.40 19.48
CA THR A 135 5.13 -5.39 20.36
C THR A 135 6.02 -6.63 20.46
N GLU A 136 5.76 -7.50 21.46
CA GLU A 136 6.44 -8.81 21.58
C GLU A 136 6.00 -9.79 20.48
N ASP A 137 4.85 -9.54 19.84
CA ASP A 137 4.26 -10.36 18.79
C ASP A 137 4.66 -9.88 17.37
N ALA A 138 5.64 -8.98 17.26
CA ALA A 138 6.10 -8.48 15.97
C ALA A 138 6.72 -9.61 15.14
N TRP A 139 6.31 -9.71 13.87
CA TRP A 139 6.91 -10.65 12.92
C TRP A 139 7.23 -9.96 11.59
N GLU A 140 8.14 -10.57 10.83
CA GLU A 140 8.61 -10.06 9.55
C GLU A 140 8.18 -10.97 8.41
N GLU A 141 7.78 -10.34 7.32
CA GLU A 141 7.49 -10.98 6.05
C GLU A 141 8.40 -10.39 4.98
N VAL A 142 9.07 -11.24 4.20
CA VAL A 142 10.00 -10.80 3.15
C VAL A 142 9.42 -11.08 1.79
N TYR A 143 9.03 -10.01 1.11
CA TYR A 143 8.46 -10.03 -0.23
C TYR A 143 9.55 -9.83 -1.28
N THR A 144 9.39 -10.45 -2.44
CA THR A 144 10.26 -10.29 -3.60
C THR A 144 9.55 -9.54 -4.70
N LYS A 145 10.22 -8.55 -5.32
CA LYS A 145 9.68 -7.77 -6.44
C LYS A 145 9.48 -8.66 -7.66
N GLN A 146 8.33 -8.49 -8.31
CA GLN A 146 7.97 -9.17 -9.56
C GLN A 146 8.36 -8.36 -10.78
#